data_10ed908f04222bd5a42f88a09db9cd09
#
_entry.id   10ed908f04222bd5a42f88a09db9cd09
#
_cell.length_a   1.000
_cell.length_b   1.000
_cell.length_c   1.000
_cell.angle_alpha   90.00
_cell.angle_beta   90.00
_cell.angle_gamma   90.00
#
_symmetry.space_group_name_H-M   'P 1'
#
loop_
_entity.id
_entity.type
_entity.pdbx_description
1 polymer ?
#
loop_
_entity_poly.entity_id
_entity_poly.type
_entity_poly.pdbx_seq_one_letter_code
_entity_poly.pdbx_strand_id
1 'polypeptide(L)'
;MTTSIATEKFHSQTSFSGSVYFYLCHEQAYEHLMINIADGLKVLRIPFYANFNYWKTGLDSESYLFNYDSSVNHWDCSVVVLSNHWFENHQKIPEGLFDQKRKYITVYLDDTDGHSLLLYDLNPTLMRNFDLVLRTGCNNFVQHPNNLHPWFFGISNRILKSTQQVSKFEQRTPNLLINYRVKHDTLLLFGIDASVQIPGIQRTDYIKDDKWIEYTVNFPLRKIADERFYPVIKNILKLDFSRENFDKPPEDNYDYFLWQQTGQRHHPEYYQRLTKSLACAAFGGCIVPDNDSQNFHAEWWDSWRFWESLAAGCVTFHIDFDKYGVNLPVMPENWKHYIGIDLDNIQATVDRLVEEPEILERISIAGRKWAIENYSPVPTALRFLEIVSDKQNTKTRGEITEYFVTEGLPFSLTEINLIIFPDWSQPEETLGLELQEVIKSLVTHPDRGKMALLIDNSNISAEDADLILSSVAMNLLMESELEVDEGPEIVLVGELSQVQWSTLIPQLQGRIKLEHENEEVKAKLKAENIPVIELDRLPEKIYSFQTKE
;
A
#
# COMPACT_ATOMS: atom_id res chain seq x y z
N MET A 1 8.11 -38.40 1.10
CA MET A 1 7.16 -38.56 2.22
C MET A 1 6.95 -37.30 3.07
N THR A 2 7.79 -36.29 2.96
CA THR A 2 7.68 -35.02 3.74
C THR A 2 6.71 -33.98 3.15
N THR A 3 6.31 -34.12 1.89
CA THR A 3 5.38 -33.18 1.21
C THR A 3 3.90 -33.47 1.52
N SER A 4 3.54 -34.69 1.89
CA SER A 4 2.13 -35.08 2.13
C SER A 4 1.60 -34.60 3.49
N ILE A 5 2.43 -34.56 4.53
CA ILE A 5 2.01 -34.18 5.90
C ILE A 5 1.85 -32.66 6.03
N ALA A 6 2.67 -31.89 5.28
CA ALA A 6 2.52 -30.44 5.24
C ALA A 6 1.22 -30.01 4.57
N THR A 7 0.81 -30.68 3.50
CA THR A 7 -0.39 -30.35 2.71
C THR A 7 -1.69 -30.56 3.48
N GLU A 8 -1.78 -31.61 4.32
CA GLU A 8 -2.98 -31.88 5.13
C GLU A 8 -3.17 -30.84 6.27
N LYS A 9 -2.06 -30.30 6.80
CA LYS A 9 -2.10 -29.32 7.88
C LYS A 9 -2.61 -27.94 7.41
N PHE A 10 -2.45 -27.61 6.12
CA PHE A 10 -2.89 -26.33 5.54
C PHE A 10 -4.34 -26.36 5.01
N HIS A 11 -4.89 -27.53 4.70
CA HIS A 11 -6.28 -27.66 4.23
C HIS A 11 -7.34 -27.30 5.27
N SER A 12 -7.01 -27.34 6.56
CA SER A 12 -7.91 -26.95 7.65
C SER A 12 -7.89 -25.46 7.98
N GLN A 13 -7.10 -24.64 7.26
CA GLN A 13 -6.83 -23.24 7.62
C GLN A 13 -7.58 -22.20 6.74
N THR A 14 -8.23 -22.59 5.65
CA THR A 14 -8.96 -21.62 4.82
C THR A 14 -10.44 -21.86 4.81
N SER A 15 -11.24 -20.89 5.21
CA SER A 15 -12.70 -20.84 5.03
C SER A 15 -13.13 -20.40 3.62
N PHE A 16 -12.18 -20.12 2.72
CA PHE A 16 -12.47 -19.65 1.37
C PHE A 16 -13.04 -20.78 0.51
N SER A 17 -14.26 -20.61 0.02
CA SER A 17 -14.98 -21.55 -0.85
C SER A 17 -15.33 -20.89 -2.17
N GLY A 18 -14.34 -20.57 -2.99
CA GLY A 18 -14.56 -19.89 -4.25
C GLY A 18 -13.47 -20.17 -5.27
N SER A 19 -13.51 -19.47 -6.38
CA SER A 19 -12.50 -19.49 -7.42
C SER A 19 -11.97 -18.08 -7.71
N VAL A 20 -10.78 -18.02 -8.31
CA VAL A 20 -10.09 -16.76 -8.65
C VAL A 20 -9.96 -16.66 -10.16
N TYR A 21 -10.26 -15.52 -10.74
CA TYR A 21 -10.04 -15.22 -12.14
C TYR A 21 -8.93 -14.18 -12.31
N PHE A 22 -7.91 -14.49 -13.10
CA PHE A 22 -6.79 -13.63 -13.38
C PHE A 22 -6.88 -13.02 -14.79
N TYR A 23 -6.83 -11.71 -14.88
CA TYR A 23 -6.63 -11.02 -16.14
C TYR A 23 -5.14 -10.78 -16.36
N LEU A 24 -4.53 -11.62 -17.16
CA LEU A 24 -3.13 -11.55 -17.56
C LEU A 24 -2.99 -10.59 -18.76
N CYS A 25 -1.94 -9.77 -18.77
CA CYS A 25 -1.75 -8.74 -19.77
C CYS A 25 -1.47 -9.34 -21.16
N HIS A 26 -0.36 -10.06 -21.30
CA HIS A 26 0.04 -10.77 -22.52
C HIS A 26 1.10 -11.84 -22.20
N GLU A 27 1.34 -12.75 -23.15
CA GLU A 27 2.22 -13.91 -22.95
C GLU A 27 3.67 -13.57 -22.58
N GLN A 28 4.14 -12.38 -22.95
CA GLN A 28 5.53 -11.94 -22.71
C GLN A 28 5.68 -11.08 -21.44
N ALA A 29 4.59 -10.66 -20.81
CA ALA A 29 4.67 -9.97 -19.52
C ALA A 29 5.05 -10.94 -18.42
N TYR A 30 5.93 -10.52 -17.50
CA TYR A 30 6.29 -11.34 -16.35
C TYR A 30 5.46 -10.96 -15.14
N GLU A 31 4.32 -11.62 -14.99
CA GLU A 31 3.32 -11.40 -13.92
C GLU A 31 3.76 -12.05 -12.60
N HIS A 32 4.87 -11.59 -12.02
CA HIS A 32 5.50 -12.22 -10.86
C HIS A 32 4.56 -12.36 -9.66
N LEU A 33 3.81 -11.31 -9.32
CA LEU A 33 2.89 -11.33 -8.17
C LEU A 33 1.76 -12.33 -8.39
N MET A 34 1.17 -12.36 -9.58
CA MET A 34 0.13 -13.33 -9.93
C MET A 34 0.66 -14.76 -9.90
N ILE A 35 1.86 -15.01 -10.45
CA ILE A 35 2.49 -16.34 -10.45
C ILE A 35 2.70 -16.82 -9.01
N ASN A 36 3.18 -15.95 -8.12
CA ASN A 36 3.45 -16.32 -6.72
C ASN A 36 2.15 -16.71 -5.98
N ILE A 37 1.08 -15.94 -6.19
CA ILE A 37 -0.25 -16.26 -5.65
C ILE A 37 -0.78 -17.58 -6.25
N ALA A 38 -0.75 -17.74 -7.58
CA ALA A 38 -1.27 -18.90 -8.28
C ALA A 38 -0.51 -20.21 -7.95
N ASP A 39 0.81 -20.14 -7.78
CA ASP A 39 1.63 -21.26 -7.29
C ASP A 39 1.13 -21.76 -5.92
N GLY A 40 0.78 -20.85 -5.03
CA GLY A 40 0.24 -21.18 -3.72
C GLY A 40 -1.21 -21.72 -3.80
N LEU A 41 -2.08 -21.07 -4.58
CA LEU A 41 -3.46 -21.54 -4.80
C LEU A 41 -3.50 -22.97 -5.36
N LYS A 42 -2.57 -23.30 -6.28
CA LYS A 42 -2.42 -24.65 -6.82
C LYS A 42 -2.11 -25.68 -5.74
N VAL A 43 -1.21 -25.37 -4.81
CA VAL A 43 -0.88 -26.24 -3.67
C VAL A 43 -2.07 -26.39 -2.73
N LEU A 44 -2.79 -25.30 -2.47
CA LEU A 44 -4.00 -25.27 -1.63
C LEU A 44 -5.23 -25.89 -2.33
N ARG A 45 -5.13 -26.25 -3.61
CA ARG A 45 -6.23 -26.78 -4.44
C ARG A 45 -7.42 -25.84 -4.56
N ILE A 46 -7.17 -24.53 -4.51
CA ILE A 46 -8.17 -23.51 -4.79
C ILE A 46 -8.28 -23.34 -6.30
N PRO A 47 -9.48 -23.46 -6.89
CA PRO A 47 -9.66 -23.28 -8.34
C PRO A 47 -9.31 -21.87 -8.80
N PHE A 48 -8.60 -21.75 -9.90
CA PHE A 48 -8.35 -20.47 -10.55
C PHE A 48 -8.27 -20.63 -12.07
N TYR A 49 -8.62 -19.56 -12.78
CA TYR A 49 -8.73 -19.48 -14.22
C TYR A 49 -8.09 -18.20 -14.72
N ALA A 50 -7.84 -18.11 -16.04
CA ALA A 50 -7.30 -16.90 -16.65
C ALA A 50 -7.87 -16.67 -18.04
N ASN A 51 -7.67 -15.46 -18.58
CA ASN A 51 -8.10 -15.08 -19.92
C ASN A 51 -7.34 -15.76 -21.06
N PHE A 52 -6.18 -16.38 -20.79
CA PHE A 52 -5.43 -17.26 -21.69
C PHE A 52 -4.49 -18.19 -20.92
N ASN A 53 -3.95 -19.23 -21.60
CA ASN A 53 -2.98 -20.15 -21.01
C ASN A 53 -1.64 -19.42 -20.81
N TYR A 54 -1.14 -19.39 -19.59
CA TYR A 54 0.05 -18.64 -19.26
C TYR A 54 0.94 -19.36 -18.25
N TRP A 55 2.24 -19.10 -18.34
CA TRP A 55 3.28 -19.66 -17.50
C TRP A 55 3.39 -21.17 -17.62
N LYS A 56 4.13 -21.64 -18.64
CA LYS A 56 4.44 -23.06 -18.82
C LYS A 56 5.15 -23.65 -17.61
N THR A 57 4.75 -24.84 -17.19
CA THR A 57 5.30 -25.47 -15.98
C THR A 57 6.59 -26.26 -16.21
N GLY A 58 6.98 -26.47 -17.47
CA GLY A 58 8.22 -27.12 -17.87
C GLY A 58 8.50 -26.97 -19.35
N LEU A 59 9.73 -27.26 -19.76
CA LEU A 59 10.21 -27.09 -21.15
C LEU A 59 9.37 -27.90 -22.15
N ASP A 60 9.18 -29.19 -21.88
CA ASP A 60 8.44 -30.11 -22.73
C ASP A 60 6.98 -30.29 -22.30
N SER A 61 6.50 -29.42 -21.42
CA SER A 61 5.15 -29.50 -20.89
C SER A 61 4.16 -28.74 -21.76
N GLU A 62 3.05 -29.38 -22.10
CA GLU A 62 1.87 -28.71 -22.65
C GLU A 62 0.99 -28.09 -21.54
N SER A 63 1.38 -28.22 -20.27
CA SER A 63 0.63 -27.71 -19.13
C SER A 63 1.09 -26.33 -18.72
N TYR A 64 0.14 -25.52 -18.31
CA TYR A 64 0.34 -24.16 -17.83
C TYR A 64 -0.03 -24.06 -16.34
N LEU A 65 0.49 -23.05 -15.66
CA LEU A 65 0.06 -22.69 -14.31
C LEU A 65 -1.36 -22.11 -14.38
N PHE A 66 -1.56 -21.13 -15.25
CA PHE A 66 -2.87 -20.55 -15.52
C PHE A 66 -3.48 -21.20 -16.75
N ASN A 67 -4.71 -21.68 -16.62
CA ASN A 67 -5.43 -22.31 -17.69
C ASN A 67 -6.62 -21.47 -18.12
N TYR A 68 -6.79 -21.34 -19.45
CA TYR A 68 -7.98 -20.78 -20.04
C TYR A 68 -9.05 -21.84 -20.17
N ASP A 69 -10.25 -21.51 -19.74
CA ASP A 69 -11.45 -22.33 -19.93
C ASP A 69 -12.54 -21.44 -20.54
N SER A 70 -12.95 -21.74 -21.78
CA SER A 70 -13.96 -20.97 -22.49
C SER A 70 -15.36 -21.02 -21.87
N SER A 71 -15.59 -21.97 -20.96
CA SER A 71 -16.85 -22.10 -20.22
C SER A 71 -16.90 -21.27 -18.94
N VAL A 72 -15.77 -20.70 -18.51
CA VAL A 72 -15.64 -19.90 -17.28
C VAL A 72 -15.27 -18.47 -17.62
N ASN A 73 -16.00 -17.53 -17.06
CA ASN A 73 -15.68 -16.11 -17.15
C ASN A 73 -15.55 -15.51 -15.73
N HIS A 74 -15.15 -14.26 -15.64
CA HIS A 74 -14.93 -13.61 -14.35
C HIS A 74 -16.20 -13.50 -13.47
N TRP A 75 -17.41 -13.54 -14.06
CA TRP A 75 -18.67 -13.53 -13.29
C TRP A 75 -18.92 -14.83 -12.54
N ASP A 76 -18.28 -15.91 -12.97
CA ASP A 76 -18.41 -17.24 -12.36
C ASP A 76 -17.45 -17.42 -11.16
N CYS A 77 -16.58 -16.45 -10.90
CA CYS A 77 -15.56 -16.50 -9.86
C CYS A 77 -15.92 -15.61 -8.67
N SER A 78 -15.27 -15.86 -7.54
CA SER A 78 -15.46 -15.09 -6.31
C SER A 78 -14.48 -13.92 -6.20
N VAL A 79 -13.39 -13.95 -6.94
CA VAL A 79 -12.33 -12.93 -6.96
C VAL A 79 -11.86 -12.71 -8.38
N VAL A 80 -11.65 -11.46 -8.74
CA VAL A 80 -11.09 -11.07 -10.04
C VAL A 80 -9.84 -10.23 -9.81
N VAL A 81 -8.72 -10.64 -10.40
CA VAL A 81 -7.41 -10.03 -10.18
C VAL A 81 -6.89 -9.42 -11.48
N LEU A 82 -6.43 -8.17 -11.39
CA LEU A 82 -5.68 -7.46 -12.43
C LEU A 82 -4.36 -6.96 -11.85
N SER A 83 -3.36 -6.70 -12.71
CA SER A 83 -2.10 -6.06 -12.31
C SER A 83 -1.90 -4.71 -12.99
N ASN A 84 -0.88 -3.96 -12.54
CA ASN A 84 -0.43 -2.75 -13.23
C ASN A 84 -0.04 -3.03 -14.68
N HIS A 85 0.51 -4.19 -15.01
CA HIS A 85 0.87 -4.56 -16.40
C HIS A 85 -0.32 -4.52 -17.35
N TRP A 86 -1.53 -4.83 -16.85
CA TRP A 86 -2.75 -4.69 -17.65
C TRP A 86 -2.95 -3.27 -18.15
N PHE A 87 -2.77 -2.27 -17.27
CA PHE A 87 -2.97 -0.85 -17.59
C PHE A 87 -1.78 -0.23 -18.33
N GLU A 88 -0.55 -0.62 -18.01
CA GLU A 88 0.67 -0.16 -18.68
C GLU A 88 0.67 -0.49 -20.19
N ASN A 89 0.00 -1.57 -20.56
CA ASN A 89 -0.14 -1.96 -21.97
C ASN A 89 -1.42 -1.42 -22.62
N HIS A 90 -2.03 -0.39 -22.05
CA HIS A 90 -3.23 0.29 -22.55
C HIS A 90 -4.43 -0.65 -22.75
N GLN A 91 -4.52 -1.71 -21.97
CA GLN A 91 -5.67 -2.61 -21.99
C GLN A 91 -6.92 -1.90 -21.48
N LYS A 92 -8.04 -2.11 -22.16
CA LYS A 92 -9.32 -1.62 -21.67
C LYS A 92 -9.73 -2.38 -20.42
N ILE A 93 -10.43 -1.68 -19.52
CA ILE A 93 -11.07 -2.35 -18.39
C ILE A 93 -12.00 -3.44 -18.93
N PRO A 94 -11.90 -4.68 -18.41
CA PRO A 94 -12.80 -5.75 -18.81
C PRO A 94 -14.26 -5.34 -18.63
N GLU A 95 -15.09 -5.69 -19.61
CA GLU A 95 -16.51 -5.30 -19.61
C GLU A 95 -17.21 -5.82 -18.36
N GLY A 96 -17.93 -4.93 -17.68
CA GLY A 96 -18.68 -5.25 -16.45
C GLY A 96 -17.83 -5.46 -15.21
N LEU A 97 -16.51 -5.24 -15.23
CA LEU A 97 -15.62 -5.47 -14.09
C LEU A 97 -16.10 -4.73 -12.83
N PHE A 98 -16.61 -3.53 -12.97
CA PHE A 98 -17.10 -2.70 -11.86
C PHE A 98 -18.63 -2.57 -11.82
N ASP A 99 -19.35 -3.52 -12.43
CA ASP A 99 -20.81 -3.54 -12.36
C ASP A 99 -21.26 -3.61 -10.88
N GLN A 100 -22.24 -2.81 -10.51
CA GLN A 100 -22.78 -2.75 -9.14
C GLN A 100 -23.42 -4.08 -8.68
N LYS A 101 -23.85 -4.93 -9.62
CA LYS A 101 -24.43 -6.25 -9.31
C LYS A 101 -23.40 -7.37 -9.18
N ARG A 102 -22.10 -7.06 -9.34
CA ARG A 102 -21.03 -8.05 -9.21
C ARG A 102 -21.00 -8.66 -7.81
N LYS A 103 -20.80 -9.97 -7.74
CA LYS A 103 -20.68 -10.72 -6.49
C LYS A 103 -19.22 -11.04 -6.12
N TYR A 104 -18.28 -10.78 -7.03
CA TYR A 104 -16.86 -11.00 -6.81
C TYR A 104 -16.18 -9.77 -6.19
N ILE A 105 -15.05 -10.02 -5.57
CA ILE A 105 -14.11 -8.99 -5.10
C ILE A 105 -13.12 -8.68 -6.22
N THR A 106 -12.90 -7.41 -6.51
CA THR A 106 -11.88 -6.96 -7.46
C THR A 106 -10.58 -6.63 -6.73
N VAL A 107 -9.47 -7.21 -7.19
CA VAL A 107 -8.14 -7.01 -6.62
C VAL A 107 -7.21 -6.43 -7.69
N TYR A 108 -6.52 -5.38 -7.34
CA TYR A 108 -5.45 -4.80 -8.15
C TYR A 108 -4.10 -5.11 -7.50
N LEU A 109 -3.20 -5.74 -8.27
CA LEU A 109 -1.82 -5.99 -7.86
C LEU A 109 -0.92 -4.92 -8.48
N ASP A 110 -0.13 -4.26 -7.64
CA ASP A 110 0.71 -3.15 -8.05
C ASP A 110 2.17 -3.38 -7.63
N ASP A 111 3.04 -3.62 -8.61
CA ASP A 111 4.48 -3.73 -8.46
C ASP A 111 5.24 -2.64 -9.23
N THR A 112 4.55 -1.55 -9.58
CA THR A 112 5.18 -0.46 -10.32
C THR A 112 6.37 0.14 -9.59
N ASP A 113 7.47 0.28 -10.31
CA ASP A 113 8.61 1.10 -9.91
C ASP A 113 8.20 2.57 -10.02
N GLY A 114 7.74 3.17 -8.94
CA GLY A 114 7.32 4.55 -8.98
C GLY A 114 6.91 5.08 -7.62
N HIS A 115 6.55 6.36 -7.55
CA HIS A 115 6.04 6.96 -6.32
C HIS A 115 4.80 6.19 -5.86
N SER A 116 4.71 5.87 -4.57
CA SER A 116 3.65 4.99 -4.04
C SER A 116 2.23 5.46 -4.32
N LEU A 117 2.02 6.75 -4.46
CA LEU A 117 0.71 7.35 -4.70
C LEU A 117 0.45 7.68 -6.18
N LEU A 118 1.43 7.47 -7.06
CA LEU A 118 1.37 7.95 -8.44
C LEU A 118 0.16 7.46 -9.22
N LEU A 119 -0.18 6.18 -9.14
CA LEU A 119 -1.34 5.63 -9.84
C LEU A 119 -2.66 6.14 -9.26
N TYR A 120 -2.73 6.34 -7.94
CA TYR A 120 -3.87 6.97 -7.30
C TYR A 120 -4.03 8.43 -7.72
N ASP A 121 -2.92 9.16 -7.84
CA ASP A 121 -2.92 10.56 -8.27
C ASP A 121 -3.30 10.70 -9.74
N LEU A 122 -2.85 9.76 -10.59
CA LEU A 122 -3.16 9.77 -12.02
C LEU A 122 -4.59 9.34 -12.34
N ASN A 123 -5.13 8.35 -11.62
CA ASN A 123 -6.49 7.87 -11.81
C ASN A 123 -7.15 7.41 -10.50
N PRO A 124 -7.41 8.34 -9.58
CA PRO A 124 -7.97 8.02 -8.26
C PRO A 124 -9.35 7.37 -8.35
N THR A 125 -10.15 7.75 -9.35
CA THR A 125 -11.49 7.18 -9.57
C THR A 125 -11.41 5.70 -9.93
N LEU A 126 -10.48 5.32 -10.82
CA LEU A 126 -10.27 3.93 -11.19
C LEU A 126 -9.80 3.09 -10.00
N MET A 127 -8.83 3.61 -9.25
CA MET A 127 -8.26 2.90 -8.09
C MET A 127 -9.29 2.68 -6.98
N ARG A 128 -10.19 3.64 -6.74
CA ARG A 128 -11.28 3.49 -5.77
C ARG A 128 -12.34 2.46 -6.17
N ASN A 129 -12.45 2.12 -7.47
CA ASN A 129 -13.39 1.10 -7.94
C ASN A 129 -12.93 -0.32 -7.63
N PHE A 130 -11.64 -0.53 -7.33
CA PHE A 130 -11.17 -1.82 -6.84
C PHE A 130 -11.54 -2.00 -5.36
N ASP A 131 -12.04 -3.19 -5.03
CA ASP A 131 -12.33 -3.53 -3.62
C ASP A 131 -11.04 -3.61 -2.80
N LEU A 132 -9.93 -4.05 -3.39
CA LEU A 132 -8.63 -4.21 -2.78
C LEU A 132 -7.50 -3.80 -3.74
N VAL A 133 -6.49 -3.12 -3.21
CA VAL A 133 -5.24 -2.82 -3.89
C VAL A 133 -4.10 -3.41 -3.07
N LEU A 134 -3.35 -4.34 -3.64
CA LEU A 134 -2.20 -4.96 -3.00
C LEU A 134 -0.93 -4.39 -3.65
N ARG A 135 -0.18 -3.57 -2.91
CA ARG A 135 0.94 -2.81 -3.44
C ARG A 135 2.26 -3.17 -2.77
N THR A 136 3.31 -3.37 -3.59
CA THR A 136 4.69 -3.51 -3.11
C THR A 136 5.26 -2.15 -2.69
N GLY A 137 6.30 -2.15 -1.87
CA GLY A 137 7.02 -0.92 -1.51
C GLY A 137 6.28 0.05 -0.60
N CYS A 138 5.25 -0.38 0.12
CA CYS A 138 4.52 0.46 1.06
C CYS A 138 5.39 0.96 2.22
N ASN A 139 4.99 2.10 2.79
CA ASN A 139 5.70 2.76 3.89
C ASN A 139 4.72 3.25 4.96
N ASN A 140 5.06 3.07 6.25
CA ASN A 140 4.23 3.46 7.39
C ASN A 140 4.17 4.98 7.62
N PHE A 141 5.12 5.73 7.07
CA PHE A 141 5.15 7.20 7.18
C PHE A 141 4.38 7.89 6.05
N VAL A 142 3.85 7.10 5.12
CA VAL A 142 3.03 7.57 4.01
C VAL A 142 1.58 7.13 4.23
N GLN A 143 0.65 8.06 4.13
CA GLN A 143 -0.77 7.75 4.22
C GLN A 143 -1.23 7.04 2.94
N HIS A 144 -1.75 5.85 3.09
CA HIS A 144 -2.29 5.05 2.00
C HIS A 144 -3.83 5.06 2.00
N PRO A 145 -4.47 4.94 0.83
CA PRO A 145 -5.93 4.77 0.75
C PRO A 145 -6.43 3.54 1.51
N ASN A 146 -7.66 3.57 2.02
CA ASN A 146 -8.23 2.52 2.88
C ASN A 146 -8.35 1.14 2.20
N ASN A 147 -8.44 1.08 0.87
CA ASN A 147 -8.49 -0.17 0.13
C ASN A 147 -7.11 -0.69 -0.29
N LEU A 148 -6.02 0.03 0.07
CA LEU A 148 -4.65 -0.37 -0.21
C LEU A 148 -4.07 -1.13 0.97
N HIS A 149 -3.49 -2.30 0.67
CA HIS A 149 -2.81 -3.16 1.63
C HIS A 149 -1.36 -3.36 1.22
N PRO A 150 -0.42 -3.35 2.18
CA PRO A 150 0.98 -3.69 1.90
C PRO A 150 1.09 -5.08 1.28
N TRP A 151 1.87 -5.15 0.20
CA TRP A 151 2.20 -6.39 -0.48
C TRP A 151 3.70 -6.47 -0.74
N PHE A 152 4.16 -7.48 -1.46
CA PHE A 152 5.57 -7.81 -1.60
C PHE A 152 5.84 -8.62 -2.87
N PHE A 153 7.07 -8.60 -3.36
CA PHE A 153 7.50 -9.52 -4.43
C PHE A 153 7.52 -10.98 -3.97
N GLY A 154 8.08 -11.26 -2.81
CA GLY A 154 8.14 -12.59 -2.22
C GLY A 154 9.01 -13.59 -3.00
N ILE A 155 8.83 -14.87 -2.68
CA ILE A 155 9.64 -15.98 -3.17
C ILE A 155 8.78 -16.93 -3.99
N SER A 156 8.86 -16.87 -5.32
CA SER A 156 8.15 -17.79 -6.21
C SER A 156 8.78 -19.19 -6.22
N ASN A 157 8.06 -20.19 -6.78
CA ASN A 157 8.59 -21.55 -6.98
C ASN A 157 9.87 -21.56 -7.80
N ARG A 158 10.03 -20.65 -8.76
CA ARG A 158 11.26 -20.47 -9.54
C ARG A 158 12.44 -20.12 -8.64
N ILE A 159 12.25 -19.14 -7.73
CA ILE A 159 13.29 -18.73 -6.78
C ILE A 159 13.63 -19.88 -5.82
N LEU A 160 12.61 -20.55 -5.26
CA LEU A 160 12.82 -21.71 -4.38
C LEU A 160 13.64 -22.81 -5.04
N LYS A 161 13.33 -23.17 -6.29
CA LYS A 161 14.08 -24.17 -7.05
C LYS A 161 15.53 -23.72 -7.30
N SER A 162 15.73 -22.47 -7.73
CA SER A 162 17.05 -21.92 -8.04
C SER A 162 17.92 -21.75 -6.78
N THR A 163 17.32 -21.66 -5.59
CA THR A 163 18.01 -21.53 -4.29
C THR A 163 17.89 -22.78 -3.42
N GLN A 164 17.54 -23.91 -3.99
CA GLN A 164 17.35 -25.16 -3.24
C GLN A 164 18.66 -25.70 -2.66
N GLN A 165 19.75 -25.61 -3.42
CA GLN A 165 21.08 -26.07 -3.03
C GLN A 165 21.89 -24.92 -2.45
N VAL A 166 21.79 -24.73 -1.15
CA VAL A 166 22.53 -23.70 -0.41
C VAL A 166 23.79 -24.30 0.19
N SER A 167 24.96 -23.67 -0.05
CA SER A 167 26.21 -24.05 0.61
C SER A 167 26.11 -23.90 2.13
N LYS A 168 26.78 -24.80 2.86
CA LYS A 168 26.93 -24.61 4.32
C LYS A 168 27.62 -23.28 4.60
N PHE A 169 27.29 -22.65 5.71
CA PHE A 169 27.76 -21.29 6.00
C PHE A 169 29.30 -21.19 5.96
N GLU A 170 30.00 -22.15 6.55
CA GLU A 170 31.45 -22.18 6.63
C GLU A 170 32.14 -22.41 5.26
N GLN A 171 31.37 -22.87 4.28
CA GLN A 171 31.87 -23.15 2.91
C GLN A 171 31.59 -21.98 1.96
N ARG A 172 30.92 -20.95 2.42
CA ARG A 172 30.57 -19.79 1.60
C ARG A 172 31.78 -18.89 1.40
N THR A 173 31.83 -18.26 0.26
CA THR A 173 32.82 -17.21 -0.01
C THR A 173 32.54 -16.01 0.89
N PRO A 174 33.54 -15.53 1.67
CA PRO A 174 33.35 -14.40 2.59
C PRO A 174 33.31 -13.07 1.82
N ASN A 175 32.32 -12.91 0.95
CA ASN A 175 32.10 -11.72 0.13
C ASN A 175 30.74 -11.09 0.40
N LEU A 176 30.63 -9.81 0.06
CA LEU A 176 29.39 -9.09 -0.11
C LEU A 176 29.11 -8.98 -1.61
N LEU A 177 28.12 -9.72 -2.09
CA LEU A 177 27.70 -9.70 -3.49
C LEU A 177 26.89 -8.41 -3.76
N ILE A 178 27.34 -7.62 -4.75
CA ILE A 178 26.73 -6.37 -5.17
C ILE A 178 26.34 -6.52 -6.65
N ASN A 179 25.17 -7.13 -6.90
CA ASN A 179 24.72 -7.46 -8.25
C ASN A 179 23.64 -6.48 -8.76
N TYR A 180 23.95 -5.18 -8.79
CA TYR A 180 23.08 -4.13 -9.33
C TYR A 180 23.90 -2.97 -9.91
N ARG A 181 23.23 -2.13 -10.68
CA ARG A 181 23.83 -0.87 -11.16
C ARG A 181 23.91 0.12 -9.99
N VAL A 182 25.07 0.70 -9.76
CA VAL A 182 25.29 1.66 -8.67
C VAL A 182 24.69 3.04 -9.00
N LYS A 183 24.74 3.43 -10.27
CA LYS A 183 24.27 4.75 -10.71
C LYS A 183 22.81 4.70 -11.17
N HIS A 184 21.93 5.32 -10.40
CA HIS A 184 20.58 5.70 -10.81
C HIS A 184 20.35 7.13 -10.31
N ASP A 185 20.84 8.09 -11.09
CA ASP A 185 20.69 9.51 -10.75
C ASP A 185 19.36 10.08 -11.29
N THR A 186 18.72 9.35 -12.23
CA THR A 186 17.57 9.85 -12.97
C THR A 186 16.51 8.78 -13.13
N LEU A 187 15.29 9.10 -12.80
CA LEU A 187 14.10 8.27 -13.06
C LEU A 187 13.28 8.92 -14.15
N LEU A 188 13.02 8.18 -15.24
CA LEU A 188 12.10 8.60 -16.29
C LEU A 188 10.70 8.06 -15.95
N LEU A 189 9.76 8.95 -15.70
CA LEU A 189 8.37 8.60 -15.42
C LEU A 189 7.50 8.91 -16.64
N PHE A 190 6.81 7.91 -17.12
CA PHE A 190 5.95 7.97 -18.29
C PHE A 190 4.58 8.54 -17.97
N GLY A 191 4.09 9.43 -18.85
CA GLY A 191 2.67 9.79 -18.90
C GLY A 191 2.18 10.69 -17.78
N ILE A 192 3.07 11.30 -17.01
CA ILE A 192 2.71 12.24 -15.94
C ILE A 192 2.58 13.63 -16.52
N ASP A 193 1.47 14.30 -16.22
CA ASP A 193 1.30 15.72 -16.51
C ASP A 193 2.44 16.52 -15.86
N ALA A 194 3.06 17.41 -16.64
CA ALA A 194 4.16 18.26 -16.20
C ALA A 194 3.79 19.19 -15.02
N SER A 195 2.50 19.36 -14.73
CA SER A 195 1.99 20.15 -13.60
C SER A 195 2.00 19.39 -12.27
N VAL A 196 2.09 18.05 -12.28
CA VAL A 196 2.10 17.24 -11.07
C VAL A 196 3.42 17.40 -10.34
N GLN A 197 3.39 17.87 -9.10
CA GLN A 197 4.54 17.89 -8.20
C GLN A 197 4.57 16.59 -7.41
N ILE A 198 5.68 15.83 -7.52
CA ILE A 198 5.87 14.61 -6.76
C ILE A 198 6.75 14.93 -5.55
N PRO A 199 6.24 14.75 -4.31
CA PRO A 199 7.01 15.03 -3.11
C PRO A 199 8.36 14.27 -3.10
N GLY A 200 9.44 14.94 -2.73
CA GLY A 200 10.78 14.36 -2.63
C GLY A 200 11.51 14.14 -3.96
N ILE A 201 10.88 14.40 -5.09
CA ILE A 201 11.52 14.34 -6.41
C ILE A 201 11.76 15.74 -6.91
N GLN A 202 13.04 16.10 -7.13
CA GLN A 202 13.37 17.36 -7.80
C GLN A 202 13.13 17.22 -9.30
N ARG A 203 12.23 18.04 -9.82
CA ARG A 203 12.00 18.16 -11.24
C ARG A 203 13.25 18.73 -11.92
N THR A 204 13.81 18.00 -12.88
CA THR A 204 14.72 18.58 -13.85
C THR A 204 13.87 19.18 -14.97
N ASP A 205 14.20 20.41 -15.41
CA ASP A 205 13.42 21.15 -16.42
C ASP A 205 13.47 20.52 -17.83
N TYR A 206 13.75 19.23 -17.91
CA TYR A 206 13.86 18.50 -19.16
C TYR A 206 12.56 17.77 -19.49
N ILE A 207 11.72 18.43 -20.29
CA ILE A 207 10.55 17.80 -20.92
C ILE A 207 11.00 17.26 -22.28
N LYS A 208 11.12 15.95 -22.38
CA LYS A 208 11.40 15.27 -23.65
C LYS A 208 10.10 14.75 -24.25
N ASP A 209 9.38 15.56 -24.96
CA ASP A 209 8.00 15.43 -25.41
C ASP A 209 6.98 15.79 -24.30
N ASP A 210 5.76 16.18 -24.67
CA ASP A 210 4.67 16.52 -23.73
C ASP A 210 4.22 15.35 -22.83
N LYS A 211 4.87 14.18 -22.92
CA LYS A 211 4.50 12.94 -22.25
C LYS A 211 5.58 12.39 -21.30
N TRP A 212 6.78 12.98 -21.27
CA TRP A 212 7.90 12.48 -20.47
C TRP A 212 8.40 13.55 -19.53
N ILE A 213 8.54 13.19 -18.27
CA ILE A 213 9.16 14.03 -17.25
C ILE A 213 10.33 13.26 -16.65
N GLU A 214 11.49 13.87 -16.66
CA GLU A 214 12.69 13.36 -16.02
C GLU A 214 12.77 13.92 -14.60
N TYR A 215 12.85 13.03 -13.61
CA TYR A 215 13.00 13.41 -12.20
C TYR A 215 14.37 12.96 -11.67
N THR A 216 15.05 13.84 -10.98
CA THR A 216 16.27 13.49 -10.25
C THR A 216 15.91 13.04 -8.84
N VAL A 217 16.23 11.80 -8.52
CA VAL A 217 16.08 11.27 -7.16
C VAL A 217 17.26 11.74 -6.32
N ASN A 218 17.00 12.55 -5.28
CA ASN A 218 18.06 13.18 -4.48
C ASN A 218 18.92 12.20 -3.70
N PHE A 219 18.35 11.07 -3.24
CA PHE A 219 19.02 10.13 -2.34
C PHE A 219 18.81 8.66 -2.74
N PRO A 220 19.30 8.22 -3.91
CA PRO A 220 19.22 6.80 -4.29
C PRO A 220 20.00 5.96 -3.30
N LEU A 221 19.38 4.91 -2.74
CA LEU A 221 20.01 4.05 -1.72
C LEU A 221 21.29 3.38 -2.21
N ARG A 222 21.35 3.02 -3.50
CA ARG A 222 22.55 2.40 -4.10
C ARG A 222 23.71 3.37 -4.14
N LYS A 223 23.46 4.66 -4.37
CA LYS A 223 24.49 5.71 -4.34
C LYS A 223 25.01 5.92 -2.92
N ILE A 224 24.09 6.03 -1.96
CA ILE A 224 24.47 6.16 -0.54
C ILE A 224 25.30 4.95 -0.09
N ALA A 225 24.91 3.73 -0.49
CA ALA A 225 25.66 2.53 -0.16
C ALA A 225 27.07 2.56 -0.77
N ASP A 226 27.21 3.00 -2.04
CA ASP A 226 28.50 3.09 -2.73
C ASP A 226 29.43 4.13 -2.08
N GLU A 227 28.90 5.29 -1.73
CA GLU A 227 29.68 6.40 -1.17
C GLU A 227 30.00 6.23 0.31
N ARG A 228 29.13 5.60 1.11
CA ARG A 228 29.22 5.61 2.57
C ARG A 228 29.35 4.21 3.20
N PHE A 229 28.67 3.19 2.68
CA PHE A 229 28.67 1.85 3.29
C PHE A 229 29.81 0.96 2.78
N TYR A 230 30.00 0.85 1.47
CA TYR A 230 31.05 -0.04 0.91
C TYR A 230 32.48 0.36 1.30
N PRO A 231 32.83 1.64 1.44
CA PRO A 231 34.15 2.02 1.93
C PRO A 231 34.50 1.51 3.33
N VAL A 232 33.49 1.28 4.18
CA VAL A 232 33.72 0.78 5.57
C VAL A 232 33.60 -0.74 5.66
N ILE A 233 32.58 -1.34 5.03
CA ILE A 233 32.34 -2.80 5.14
C ILE A 233 33.43 -3.64 4.41
N LYS A 234 34.13 -3.08 3.41
CA LYS A 234 35.21 -3.76 2.67
C LYS A 234 36.35 -4.28 3.57
N ASN A 235 36.46 -3.76 4.79
CA ASN A 235 37.44 -4.19 5.78
C ASN A 235 37.06 -5.53 6.44
N ILE A 236 35.78 -5.93 6.34
CA ILE A 236 35.24 -7.18 6.91
C ILE A 236 34.89 -8.18 5.80
N LEU A 237 34.21 -7.73 4.75
CA LEU A 237 33.75 -8.56 3.64
C LEU A 237 34.39 -8.11 2.32
N LYS A 238 34.90 -9.06 1.55
CA LYS A 238 35.38 -8.76 0.19
C LYS A 238 34.20 -8.31 -0.68
N LEU A 239 34.29 -7.11 -1.26
CA LEU A 239 33.27 -6.62 -2.18
C LEU A 239 33.34 -7.37 -3.53
N ASP A 240 32.20 -7.86 -4.01
CA ASP A 240 32.06 -8.51 -5.30
C ASP A 240 31.06 -7.76 -6.17
N PHE A 241 31.59 -6.94 -7.09
CA PHE A 241 30.83 -6.16 -8.06
C PHE A 241 30.63 -6.88 -9.39
N SER A 242 31.05 -8.13 -9.50
CA SER A 242 30.81 -8.89 -10.74
C SER A 242 29.31 -9.10 -10.94
N ARG A 243 28.90 -9.06 -12.20
CA ARG A 243 27.50 -9.20 -12.62
C ARG A 243 27.42 -10.11 -13.83
N GLU A 244 26.37 -10.91 -13.84
CA GLU A 244 26.01 -11.67 -15.03
C GLU A 244 25.49 -10.73 -16.12
N ASN A 245 25.75 -11.10 -17.36
CA ASN A 245 25.13 -10.44 -18.50
C ASN A 245 23.76 -11.10 -18.76
N PHE A 246 22.72 -10.53 -18.21
CA PHE A 246 21.35 -11.03 -18.38
C PHE A 246 20.83 -10.93 -19.83
N ASP A 247 21.46 -10.11 -20.67
CA ASP A 247 21.12 -10.04 -22.10
C ASP A 247 21.68 -11.26 -22.87
N LYS A 248 22.69 -11.96 -22.31
CA LYS A 248 23.20 -13.20 -22.87
C LYS A 248 22.34 -14.37 -22.36
N PRO A 249 21.68 -15.12 -23.26
CA PRO A 249 20.87 -16.25 -22.84
C PRO A 249 21.71 -17.36 -22.21
N PRO A 250 21.17 -18.08 -21.21
CA PRO A 250 21.78 -19.29 -20.68
C PRO A 250 21.96 -20.38 -21.74
N GLU A 251 22.96 -21.23 -21.58
CA GLU A 251 23.27 -22.34 -22.52
C GLU A 251 22.36 -23.56 -22.27
N ASP A 252 21.94 -23.81 -21.02
CA ASP A 252 21.02 -24.89 -20.67
C ASP A 252 19.61 -24.60 -21.17
N ASN A 253 18.97 -25.58 -21.78
CA ASN A 253 17.65 -25.42 -22.38
C ASN A 253 16.56 -25.07 -21.36
N TYR A 254 16.62 -25.58 -20.14
CA TYR A 254 15.66 -25.27 -19.10
C TYR A 254 15.85 -23.86 -18.54
N ASP A 255 17.09 -23.45 -18.30
CA ASP A 255 17.43 -22.11 -17.87
C ASP A 255 17.13 -21.07 -18.96
N TYR A 256 17.36 -21.41 -20.23
CA TYR A 256 16.96 -20.58 -21.37
C TYR A 256 15.44 -20.39 -21.44
N PHE A 257 14.68 -21.46 -21.22
CA PHE A 257 13.23 -21.39 -21.16
C PHE A 257 12.76 -20.47 -20.02
N LEU A 258 13.33 -20.60 -18.83
CA LEU A 258 13.01 -19.70 -17.70
C LEU A 258 13.43 -18.24 -17.98
N TRP A 259 14.59 -18.05 -18.61
CA TRP A 259 15.08 -16.74 -19.02
C TRP A 259 14.08 -16.06 -19.97
N GLN A 260 13.56 -16.77 -20.96
CA GLN A 260 12.53 -16.25 -21.85
C GLN A 260 11.23 -15.90 -21.11
N GLN A 261 10.69 -16.82 -20.30
CA GLN A 261 9.44 -16.60 -19.58
C GLN A 261 9.51 -15.44 -18.56
N THR A 262 10.68 -15.17 -18.02
CA THR A 262 10.87 -14.10 -17.03
C THR A 262 11.24 -12.76 -17.66
N GLY A 263 11.17 -12.62 -18.97
CA GLY A 263 11.63 -11.40 -19.65
C GLY A 263 13.11 -11.12 -19.33
N GLN A 264 13.96 -12.11 -19.47
CA GLN A 264 15.42 -12.06 -19.26
C GLN A 264 15.85 -11.82 -17.79
N ARG A 265 14.98 -12.14 -16.81
CA ARG A 265 15.28 -11.91 -15.38
C ARG A 265 15.80 -13.14 -14.64
N HIS A 266 15.86 -14.31 -15.30
CA HIS A 266 16.44 -15.54 -14.75
C HIS A 266 17.82 -15.78 -15.31
N HIS A 267 18.84 -15.97 -14.45
CA HIS A 267 20.17 -16.37 -14.85
C HIS A 267 20.76 -17.38 -13.86
N PRO A 268 21.11 -18.62 -14.28
CA PRO A 268 21.56 -19.67 -13.37
C PRO A 268 22.87 -19.31 -12.65
N GLU A 269 23.81 -18.65 -13.32
CA GLU A 269 25.09 -18.22 -12.72
C GLU A 269 24.88 -17.22 -11.57
N TYR A 270 23.89 -16.34 -11.69
CA TYR A 270 23.52 -15.44 -10.61
C TYR A 270 23.08 -16.21 -9.36
N TYR A 271 22.19 -17.20 -9.49
CA TYR A 271 21.74 -18.01 -8.37
C TYR A 271 22.86 -18.87 -7.80
N GLN A 272 23.75 -19.41 -8.64
CA GLN A 272 24.93 -20.15 -8.18
C GLN A 272 25.88 -19.28 -7.34
N ARG A 273 26.09 -18.04 -7.75
CA ARG A 273 26.89 -17.09 -6.96
C ARG A 273 26.19 -16.72 -5.68
N LEU A 274 24.90 -16.44 -5.75
CA LEU A 274 24.09 -16.04 -4.61
C LEU A 274 24.11 -17.14 -3.50
N THR A 275 23.91 -18.41 -3.88
CA THR A 275 23.94 -19.54 -2.93
C THR A 275 25.32 -19.86 -2.36
N LYS A 276 26.39 -19.35 -2.97
CA LYS A 276 27.79 -19.50 -2.53
C LYS A 276 28.32 -18.28 -1.77
N SER A 277 27.71 -17.12 -1.92
CA SER A 277 28.14 -15.89 -1.24
C SER A 277 27.69 -15.88 0.22
N LEU A 278 28.53 -15.34 1.10
CA LEU A 278 28.19 -15.17 2.51
C LEU A 278 27.12 -14.11 2.67
N ALA A 279 27.24 -12.99 1.97
CA ALA A 279 26.34 -11.84 2.09
C ALA A 279 25.93 -11.27 0.74
N CYS A 280 24.81 -10.58 0.71
CA CYS A 280 24.30 -9.87 -0.45
C CYS A 280 23.78 -8.48 -0.07
N ALA A 281 24.16 -7.47 -0.84
CA ALA A 281 23.60 -6.13 -0.74
C ALA A 281 22.32 -6.05 -1.59
N ALA A 282 21.20 -5.79 -0.94
CA ALA A 282 19.88 -5.75 -1.58
C ALA A 282 19.29 -4.35 -1.69
N PHE A 283 20.11 -3.31 -1.64
CA PHE A 283 19.65 -1.93 -1.70
C PHE A 283 18.84 -1.65 -2.97
N GLY A 284 17.63 -1.17 -2.77
CA GLY A 284 16.71 -0.71 -3.80
C GLY A 284 16.07 0.60 -3.40
N GLY A 285 15.51 1.35 -4.38
CA GLY A 285 14.78 2.58 -4.11
C GLY A 285 15.63 3.77 -3.68
N CYS A 286 14.98 4.69 -2.96
CA CYS A 286 15.57 5.93 -2.48
C CYS A 286 15.07 6.28 -1.07
N ILE A 287 15.77 7.22 -0.44
CA ILE A 287 15.33 7.90 0.78
C ILE A 287 14.72 9.24 0.38
N VAL A 288 13.51 9.48 0.82
CA VAL A 288 12.78 10.72 0.56
C VAL A 288 12.66 11.48 1.88
N PRO A 289 13.02 12.77 1.92
CA PRO A 289 12.80 13.59 3.11
C PRO A 289 11.30 13.77 3.33
N ASP A 290 10.89 13.67 4.58
CA ASP A 290 9.54 14.00 4.99
C ASP A 290 9.35 15.51 5.00
N ASN A 291 8.24 16.02 4.45
CA ASN A 291 8.04 17.46 4.26
C ASN A 291 7.98 18.24 5.58
N ASP A 292 7.57 17.60 6.69
CA ASP A 292 7.34 18.25 7.99
C ASP A 292 8.33 17.82 9.08
N SER A 293 9.24 16.91 8.80
CA SER A 293 10.20 16.42 9.78
C SER A 293 11.62 16.32 9.22
N GLN A 294 12.61 16.28 10.11
CA GLN A 294 14.00 15.95 9.73
C GLN A 294 14.18 14.44 9.43
N ASN A 295 13.08 13.71 9.32
CA ASN A 295 13.06 12.27 9.08
C ASN A 295 13.07 11.96 7.59
N PHE A 296 13.48 10.75 7.29
CA PHE A 296 13.49 10.19 5.95
C PHE A 296 12.68 8.89 5.94
N HIS A 297 11.96 8.66 4.86
CA HIS A 297 11.30 7.38 4.63
C HIS A 297 11.84 6.70 3.36
N ALA A 298 11.72 5.38 3.30
CA ALA A 298 12.17 4.61 2.15
C ALA A 298 11.05 4.47 1.13
N GLU A 299 11.36 4.75 -0.14
CA GLU A 299 10.49 4.45 -1.28
C GLU A 299 11.15 3.47 -2.23
N TRP A 300 10.34 2.65 -2.93
CA TRP A 300 10.76 1.65 -3.93
C TRP A 300 11.81 0.67 -3.41
N TRP A 301 11.77 0.41 -2.12
CA TRP A 301 12.73 -0.43 -1.41
C TRP A 301 12.56 -1.90 -1.74
N ASP A 302 11.33 -2.37 -2.04
CA ASP A 302 11.06 -3.77 -2.35
C ASP A 302 11.68 -4.14 -3.70
N SER A 303 12.43 -5.21 -3.71
CA SER A 303 13.07 -5.71 -4.91
C SER A 303 13.23 -7.23 -4.84
N TRP A 304 13.18 -7.91 -5.97
CA TRP A 304 13.40 -9.35 -6.01
C TRP A 304 14.69 -9.78 -5.32
N ARG A 305 15.73 -8.96 -5.40
CA ARG A 305 17.06 -9.26 -4.80
C ARG A 305 16.98 -9.43 -3.28
N PHE A 306 16.14 -8.70 -2.59
CA PHE A 306 15.91 -8.88 -1.16
C PHE A 306 15.41 -10.29 -0.87
N TRP A 307 14.40 -10.74 -1.59
CA TRP A 307 13.80 -12.07 -1.43
C TRP A 307 14.71 -13.20 -1.93
N GLU A 308 15.37 -13.00 -3.06
CA GLU A 308 16.32 -13.96 -3.64
C GLU A 308 17.52 -14.20 -2.72
N SER A 309 18.07 -13.14 -2.12
CA SER A 309 19.19 -13.25 -1.19
C SER A 309 18.83 -13.98 0.10
N LEU A 310 17.67 -13.68 0.68
CA LEU A 310 17.15 -14.40 1.83
C LEU A 310 16.88 -15.88 1.51
N ALA A 311 16.23 -16.17 0.37
CA ALA A 311 15.98 -17.54 -0.07
C ALA A 311 17.27 -18.33 -0.31
N ALA A 312 18.33 -17.68 -0.80
CA ALA A 312 19.65 -18.26 -0.95
C ALA A 312 20.43 -18.39 0.37
N GLY A 313 19.87 -17.88 1.48
CA GLY A 313 20.51 -17.88 2.78
C GLY A 313 21.71 -16.95 2.88
N CYS A 314 21.80 -15.90 2.09
CA CYS A 314 22.77 -14.84 2.30
C CYS A 314 22.43 -14.05 3.57
N VAL A 315 23.44 -13.49 4.23
CA VAL A 315 23.23 -12.35 5.10
C VAL A 315 22.83 -11.16 4.23
N THR A 316 21.59 -10.77 4.29
CA THR A 316 21.03 -9.73 3.42
C THR A 316 21.21 -8.36 4.08
N PHE A 317 21.90 -7.44 3.39
CA PHE A 317 22.04 -6.06 3.82
C PHE A 317 21.03 -5.17 3.10
N HIS A 318 20.29 -4.37 3.87
CA HIS A 318 19.39 -3.34 3.39
C HIS A 318 19.43 -2.15 4.37
N ILE A 319 18.59 -1.15 4.19
CA ILE A 319 18.35 -0.14 5.23
C ILE A 319 17.58 -0.74 6.41
N ASP A 320 17.62 -0.07 7.55
CA ASP A 320 16.79 -0.41 8.71
C ASP A 320 15.30 -0.14 8.39
N PHE A 321 14.53 -1.22 8.27
CA PHE A 321 13.12 -1.13 7.84
C PHE A 321 12.24 -0.39 8.84
N ASP A 322 12.47 -0.59 10.13
CA ASP A 322 11.69 0.09 11.17
C ASP A 322 12.00 1.61 11.16
N LYS A 323 13.29 1.96 11.11
CA LYS A 323 13.72 3.36 11.09
C LYS A 323 13.20 4.13 9.88
N TYR A 324 13.17 3.49 8.71
CA TYR A 324 12.78 4.15 7.44
C TYR A 324 11.36 3.81 6.99
N GLY A 325 10.53 3.34 7.93
CA GLY A 325 9.08 3.19 7.77
C GLY A 325 8.63 2.12 6.79
N VAL A 326 9.49 1.16 6.41
CA VAL A 326 9.09 0.07 5.52
C VAL A 326 7.91 -0.69 6.09
N ASN A 327 6.92 -0.99 5.24
CA ASN A 327 5.72 -1.70 5.64
C ASN A 327 5.56 -3.01 4.86
N LEU A 328 5.56 -4.12 5.60
CA LEU A 328 5.32 -5.48 5.10
C LEU A 328 4.27 -6.17 5.97
N PRO A 329 3.49 -7.10 5.40
CA PRO A 329 2.51 -7.87 6.18
C PRO A 329 3.09 -8.60 7.40
N VAL A 330 4.32 -9.09 7.31
CA VAL A 330 5.09 -9.65 8.41
C VAL A 330 6.49 -9.04 8.37
N MET A 331 6.79 -8.16 9.31
CA MET A 331 8.07 -7.46 9.35
C MET A 331 9.24 -8.39 9.72
N PRO A 332 10.41 -8.27 9.06
CA PRO A 332 11.63 -8.92 9.54
C PRO A 332 12.22 -8.13 10.71
N GLU A 333 12.78 -8.83 11.68
CA GLU A 333 13.54 -8.19 12.77
C GLU A 333 14.97 -7.89 12.30
N ASN A 334 15.41 -6.63 12.46
CA ASN A 334 16.78 -6.23 12.21
C ASN A 334 17.75 -7.00 13.12
N TRP A 335 18.93 -7.38 12.60
CA TRP A 335 19.95 -8.20 13.28
C TRP A 335 19.51 -9.63 13.65
N LYS A 336 18.38 -10.07 13.14
CA LYS A 336 17.90 -11.45 13.28
C LYS A 336 17.62 -12.08 11.92
N HIS A 337 16.90 -11.39 11.04
CA HIS A 337 16.50 -11.89 9.73
C HIS A 337 17.31 -11.27 8.58
N TYR A 338 17.82 -10.08 8.80
CA TYR A 338 18.64 -9.31 7.87
C TYR A 338 19.49 -8.30 8.66
N ILE A 339 20.39 -7.59 8.00
CA ILE A 339 21.12 -6.47 8.58
C ILE A 339 20.60 -5.17 7.97
N GLY A 340 19.83 -4.45 8.78
CA GLY A 340 19.32 -3.13 8.48
C GLY A 340 20.31 -2.05 8.90
N ILE A 341 20.71 -1.22 7.93
CA ILE A 341 21.72 -0.20 8.12
C ILE A 341 21.04 1.12 8.50
N ASP A 342 21.48 1.68 9.60
CA ASP A 342 21.20 3.07 9.94
C ASP A 342 22.12 3.98 9.12
N LEU A 343 21.55 4.75 8.19
CA LEU A 343 22.32 5.63 7.30
C LEU A 343 22.97 6.81 8.06
N ASP A 344 22.49 7.15 9.25
CA ASP A 344 23.08 8.19 10.10
C ASP A 344 24.29 7.66 10.89
N ASN A 345 24.33 6.34 11.15
CA ASN A 345 25.38 5.68 11.91
C ASN A 345 25.84 4.36 11.28
N ILE A 346 26.32 4.42 10.05
CA ILE A 346 26.80 3.25 9.29
C ILE A 346 27.96 2.55 10.01
N GLN A 347 28.83 3.29 10.70
CA GLN A 347 29.98 2.74 11.42
C GLN A 347 29.56 1.76 12.50
N ALA A 348 28.46 2.01 13.22
CA ALA A 348 27.96 1.11 14.26
C ALA A 348 27.65 -0.30 13.71
N THR A 349 27.20 -0.41 12.45
CA THR A 349 27.00 -1.72 11.79
C THR A 349 28.32 -2.48 11.66
N VAL A 350 29.40 -1.80 11.26
CA VAL A 350 30.73 -2.38 11.08
C VAL A 350 31.32 -2.78 12.43
N ASP A 351 31.22 -1.91 13.43
CA ASP A 351 31.75 -2.17 14.79
C ASP A 351 31.10 -3.40 15.39
N ARG A 352 29.78 -3.52 15.29
CA ARG A 352 29.04 -4.70 15.78
C ARG A 352 29.44 -5.99 15.06
N LEU A 353 29.70 -5.95 13.76
CA LEU A 353 30.15 -7.13 13.00
C LEU A 353 31.57 -7.57 13.39
N VAL A 354 32.41 -6.63 13.84
CA VAL A 354 33.76 -6.95 14.39
C VAL A 354 33.65 -7.56 15.78
N GLU A 355 32.73 -7.05 16.61
CA GLU A 355 32.53 -7.52 17.99
C GLU A 355 31.82 -8.89 18.05
N GLU A 356 30.85 -9.13 17.15
CA GLU A 356 29.99 -10.33 17.14
C GLU A 356 29.99 -11.05 15.77
N PRO A 357 31.13 -11.52 15.24
CA PRO A 357 31.19 -12.09 13.88
C PRO A 357 30.33 -13.35 13.69
N GLU A 358 30.06 -14.10 14.75
CA GLU A 358 29.21 -15.30 14.74
C GLU A 358 27.73 -14.97 14.49
N ILE A 359 27.31 -13.70 14.61
CA ILE A 359 25.92 -13.30 14.35
C ILE A 359 25.53 -13.53 12.89
N LEU A 360 26.50 -13.48 11.96
CA LEU A 360 26.26 -13.65 10.52
C LEU A 360 25.63 -15.00 10.19
N GLU A 361 26.09 -16.09 10.80
CA GLU A 361 25.50 -17.41 10.58
C GLU A 361 24.05 -17.48 11.09
N ARG A 362 23.82 -16.96 12.28
CA ARG A 362 22.47 -16.93 12.89
C ARG A 362 21.49 -16.15 12.02
N ILE A 363 21.91 -14.98 11.50
CA ILE A 363 21.09 -14.15 10.61
C ILE A 363 20.83 -14.87 9.29
N SER A 364 21.83 -15.51 8.69
CA SER A 364 21.70 -16.29 7.46
C SER A 364 20.62 -17.38 7.58
N ILE A 365 20.66 -18.14 8.67
CA ILE A 365 19.71 -19.24 8.94
C ILE A 365 18.31 -18.69 9.24
N ALA A 366 18.22 -17.71 10.15
CA ALA A 366 16.95 -17.13 10.60
C ALA A 366 16.26 -16.35 9.47
N GLY A 367 17.02 -15.58 8.67
CA GLY A 367 16.49 -14.80 7.55
C GLY A 367 15.90 -15.69 6.47
N ARG A 368 16.63 -16.76 6.07
CA ARG A 368 16.10 -17.73 5.10
C ARG A 368 14.83 -18.40 5.61
N LYS A 369 14.82 -18.85 6.86
CA LYS A 369 13.67 -19.50 7.49
C LYS A 369 12.47 -18.56 7.49
N TRP A 370 12.64 -17.33 8.00
CA TRP A 370 11.58 -16.32 8.05
C TRP A 370 10.99 -16.03 6.66
N ALA A 371 11.86 -15.82 5.65
CA ALA A 371 11.41 -15.49 4.32
C ALA A 371 10.61 -16.62 3.67
N ILE A 372 11.04 -17.87 3.82
CA ILE A 372 10.33 -19.05 3.28
C ILE A 372 9.00 -19.27 4.02
N GLU A 373 8.98 -19.17 5.34
CA GLU A 373 7.79 -19.41 6.16
C GLU A 373 6.69 -18.35 5.95
N ASN A 374 7.06 -17.12 5.58
CA ASN A 374 6.10 -16.02 5.46
C ASN A 374 5.84 -15.56 4.03
N TYR A 375 6.75 -15.81 3.07
CA TYR A 375 6.73 -15.18 1.75
C TYR A 375 6.94 -16.14 0.58
N SER A 376 6.93 -17.46 0.83
CA SER A 376 6.84 -18.47 -0.23
C SER A 376 5.39 -18.61 -0.74
N PRO A 377 5.13 -19.36 -1.82
CA PRO A 377 3.82 -19.34 -2.49
C PRO A 377 2.63 -19.69 -1.58
N VAL A 378 2.76 -20.69 -0.71
CA VAL A 378 1.63 -21.10 0.15
C VAL A 378 1.25 -20.03 1.17
N PRO A 379 2.19 -19.49 2.01
CA PRO A 379 1.88 -18.35 2.89
C PRO A 379 1.36 -17.12 2.13
N THR A 380 1.88 -16.86 0.93
CA THR A 380 1.41 -15.76 0.07
C THR A 380 -0.05 -15.95 -0.33
N ALA A 381 -0.43 -17.15 -0.81
CA ALA A 381 -1.81 -17.45 -1.17
C ALA A 381 -2.76 -17.44 0.04
N LEU A 382 -2.32 -17.95 1.21
CA LEU A 382 -3.13 -17.91 2.44
C LEU A 382 -3.44 -16.47 2.85
N ARG A 383 -2.45 -15.60 2.84
CA ARG A 383 -2.64 -14.17 3.14
C ARG A 383 -3.55 -13.47 2.13
N PHE A 384 -3.37 -13.76 0.85
CA PHE A 384 -4.26 -13.27 -0.20
C PHE A 384 -5.71 -13.67 0.08
N LEU A 385 -5.97 -14.94 0.38
CA LEU A 385 -7.31 -15.45 0.67
C LEU A 385 -7.89 -14.87 1.96
N GLU A 386 -7.07 -14.62 2.98
CA GLU A 386 -7.47 -13.97 4.24
C GLU A 386 -7.99 -12.55 3.97
N ILE A 387 -7.20 -11.70 3.30
CA ILE A 387 -7.58 -10.32 2.96
C ILE A 387 -8.87 -10.30 2.12
N VAL A 388 -8.97 -11.18 1.13
CA VAL A 388 -10.17 -11.30 0.30
C VAL A 388 -11.39 -11.74 1.10
N SER A 389 -11.25 -12.74 1.98
CA SER A 389 -12.36 -13.24 2.81
C SER A 389 -12.85 -12.18 3.79
N ASP A 390 -11.96 -11.41 4.38
CA ASP A 390 -12.31 -10.30 5.27
C ASP A 390 -13.12 -9.24 4.51
N LYS A 391 -12.71 -8.90 3.28
CA LYS A 391 -13.46 -7.97 2.44
C LYS A 391 -14.82 -8.53 2.02
N GLN A 392 -14.91 -9.82 1.66
CA GLN A 392 -16.18 -10.48 1.33
C GLN A 392 -17.15 -10.46 2.52
N ASN A 393 -16.67 -10.80 3.71
CA ASN A 393 -17.49 -10.78 4.93
C ASN A 393 -18.01 -9.38 5.25
N THR A 394 -17.20 -8.35 5.04
CA THR A 394 -17.58 -6.96 5.21
C THR A 394 -18.64 -6.55 4.18
N LYS A 395 -18.50 -6.96 2.91
CA LYS A 395 -19.44 -6.70 1.82
C LYS A 395 -20.80 -7.38 2.08
N THR A 396 -20.78 -8.65 2.48
CA THR A 396 -22.02 -9.41 2.80
C THR A 396 -22.74 -8.86 4.04
N ARG A 397 -22.01 -8.36 5.03
CA ARG A 397 -22.61 -7.66 6.19
C ARG A 397 -23.23 -6.32 5.79
N GLY A 398 -22.64 -5.61 4.81
CA GLY A 398 -23.18 -4.36 4.26
C GLY A 398 -24.48 -4.54 3.47
N GLU A 399 -24.70 -5.70 2.82
CA GLU A 399 -25.93 -6.00 2.10
C GLU A 399 -27.14 -6.26 3.04
N ILE A 400 -26.88 -6.53 4.33
CA ILE A 400 -27.94 -6.80 5.33
C ILE A 400 -28.39 -5.49 6.03
N THR A 401 -27.61 -4.43 5.90
CA THR A 401 -27.93 -3.10 6.42
C THR A 401 -27.93 -2.11 5.25
N GLU A 402 -29.09 -1.86 4.64
CA GLU A 402 -29.33 -0.66 3.83
C GLU A 402 -29.27 0.59 4.73
N TYR A 403 -28.08 0.93 5.17
CA TYR A 403 -27.74 2.27 5.60
C TYR A 403 -26.68 2.79 4.61
N PHE A 404 -26.91 3.99 4.09
CA PHE A 404 -25.94 4.73 3.28
C PHE A 404 -24.65 4.93 4.08
N VAL A 405 -23.75 3.96 4.06
CA VAL A 405 -22.37 4.12 4.52
C VAL A 405 -21.62 4.79 3.40
N THR A 406 -21.36 6.05 3.52
CA THR A 406 -20.41 6.76 2.68
C THR A 406 -19.03 6.19 2.99
N GLU A 407 -18.47 5.41 2.06
CA GLU A 407 -17.16 4.79 2.22
C GLU A 407 -16.11 5.86 2.56
N GLY A 408 -15.51 5.75 3.73
CA GLY A 408 -14.39 6.55 4.16
C GLY A 408 -14.58 7.47 5.35
N LEU A 409 -15.80 7.73 5.80
CA LEU A 409 -16.01 8.55 6.99
C LEU A 409 -16.15 7.66 8.24
N PRO A 410 -15.51 8.01 9.38
CA PRO A 410 -15.59 7.24 10.62
C PRO A 410 -16.95 7.38 11.35
N PHE A 411 -17.92 8.04 10.72
CA PHE A 411 -19.25 8.29 11.23
C PHE A 411 -20.28 8.22 10.10
N SER A 412 -21.55 8.08 10.46
CA SER A 412 -22.68 8.09 9.53
C SER A 412 -23.13 9.53 9.23
N LEU A 413 -23.51 9.80 7.98
CA LEU A 413 -24.17 11.06 7.62
C LEU A 413 -25.68 10.88 7.69
N THR A 414 -26.38 11.98 7.98
CA THR A 414 -27.84 12.06 8.01
C THR A 414 -28.40 12.63 6.69
N GLU A 415 -29.69 12.89 6.61
CA GLU A 415 -30.29 13.53 5.42
C GLU A 415 -29.78 14.96 5.22
N ILE A 416 -29.48 15.68 6.31
CA ILE A 416 -29.04 17.08 6.32
C ILE A 416 -27.74 17.20 7.12
N ASN A 417 -26.62 17.43 6.45
CA ASN A 417 -25.30 17.53 7.06
C ASN A 417 -24.79 18.97 6.99
N LEU A 418 -24.66 19.60 8.12
CA LEU A 418 -24.17 20.97 8.27
C LEU A 418 -22.80 20.96 8.93
N ILE A 419 -21.94 21.93 8.61
CA ILE A 419 -20.59 22.01 9.18
C ILE A 419 -20.32 23.40 9.74
N ILE A 420 -19.50 23.43 10.81
CA ILE A 420 -18.90 24.64 11.38
C ILE A 420 -17.41 24.46 11.54
N PHE A 421 -16.67 25.56 11.48
CA PHE A 421 -15.21 25.63 11.66
C PHE A 421 -14.85 26.59 12.81
N PRO A 422 -15.07 26.19 14.08
CA PRO A 422 -14.80 27.07 15.21
C PRO A 422 -13.29 27.38 15.33
N ASP A 423 -12.96 28.60 15.69
CA ASP A 423 -11.61 28.94 16.14
C ASP A 423 -11.48 28.66 17.65
N TRP A 424 -11.03 27.45 17.99
CA TRP A 424 -10.87 27.00 19.37
C TRP A 424 -9.78 27.74 20.16
N SER A 425 -9.04 28.67 19.54
CA SER A 425 -8.10 29.53 20.24
C SER A 425 -8.77 30.72 20.94
N GLN A 426 -10.04 30.93 20.66
CA GLN A 426 -10.84 31.99 21.30
C GLN A 426 -11.12 31.65 22.79
N PRO A 427 -11.39 32.68 23.64
CA PRO A 427 -11.81 32.43 25.02
C PRO A 427 -13.04 31.52 25.07
N GLU A 428 -13.02 30.54 25.98
CA GLU A 428 -14.08 29.53 26.13
C GLU A 428 -15.49 30.16 26.30
N GLU A 429 -15.60 31.28 27.05
CA GLU A 429 -16.86 32.00 27.21
C GLU A 429 -17.40 32.54 25.87
N THR A 430 -16.54 33.07 25.00
CA THR A 430 -16.96 33.63 23.71
C THR A 430 -17.38 32.52 22.76
N LEU A 431 -16.53 31.49 22.60
CA LEU A 431 -16.81 30.37 21.72
C LEU A 431 -18.01 29.54 22.21
N GLY A 432 -18.13 29.35 23.54
CA GLY A 432 -19.25 28.65 24.15
C GLY A 432 -20.61 29.31 23.83
N LEU A 433 -20.66 30.64 23.81
CA LEU A 433 -21.89 31.36 23.42
C LEU A 433 -22.23 31.17 21.93
N GLU A 434 -21.24 31.21 21.04
CA GLU A 434 -21.48 30.97 19.61
C GLU A 434 -21.97 29.55 19.34
N LEU A 435 -21.32 28.55 19.95
CA LEU A 435 -21.72 27.14 19.84
C LEU A 435 -23.11 26.91 20.42
N GLN A 436 -23.44 27.56 21.57
CA GLN A 436 -24.75 27.49 22.20
C GLN A 436 -25.84 28.03 21.26
N GLU A 437 -25.60 29.14 20.56
CA GLU A 437 -26.54 29.72 19.61
C GLU A 437 -26.79 28.78 18.41
N VAL A 438 -25.73 28.20 17.85
CA VAL A 438 -25.82 27.23 16.76
C VAL A 438 -26.62 26.00 17.19
N ILE A 439 -26.22 25.35 18.29
CA ILE A 439 -26.84 24.11 18.77
C ILE A 439 -28.29 24.38 19.13
N LYS A 440 -28.59 25.50 19.81
CA LYS A 440 -29.98 25.91 20.15
C LYS A 440 -30.86 26.02 18.91
N SER A 441 -30.35 26.66 17.84
CA SER A 441 -31.10 26.83 16.60
C SER A 441 -31.40 25.49 15.92
N LEU A 442 -30.47 24.54 15.97
CA LEU A 442 -30.63 23.21 15.38
C LEU A 442 -31.54 22.29 16.21
N VAL A 443 -31.42 22.30 17.55
CA VAL A 443 -32.27 21.50 18.47
C VAL A 443 -33.75 21.93 18.39
N THR A 444 -33.98 23.20 18.12
CA THR A 444 -35.36 23.73 17.97
C THR A 444 -35.91 23.56 16.55
N HIS A 445 -35.13 23.11 15.59
CA HIS A 445 -35.56 22.93 14.21
C HIS A 445 -36.54 21.75 14.05
N PRO A 446 -37.60 21.88 13.21
CA PRO A 446 -38.59 20.81 13.00
C PRO A 446 -37.97 19.48 12.49
N ASP A 447 -36.93 19.56 11.67
CA ASP A 447 -36.23 18.40 11.09
C ASP A 447 -34.97 17.97 11.88
N ARG A 448 -34.83 18.38 13.16
CA ARG A 448 -33.64 18.13 13.99
C ARG A 448 -33.18 16.66 13.99
N GLY A 449 -34.07 15.69 13.99
CA GLY A 449 -33.76 14.27 13.97
C GLY A 449 -33.23 13.74 12.65
N LYS A 450 -33.18 14.58 11.61
CA LYS A 450 -32.60 14.28 10.30
C LYS A 450 -31.32 15.06 10.02
N MET A 451 -30.81 15.80 10.99
CA MET A 451 -29.70 16.72 10.87
C MET A 451 -28.49 16.19 11.61
N ALA A 452 -27.30 16.40 11.02
CA ALA A 452 -26.02 16.29 11.71
C ALA A 452 -25.29 17.62 11.67
N LEU A 453 -24.73 17.99 12.81
CA LEU A 453 -23.80 19.12 12.95
C LEU A 453 -22.38 18.55 13.03
N LEU A 454 -21.61 18.78 12.02
CA LEU A 454 -20.21 18.43 11.94
C LEU A 454 -19.36 19.60 12.45
N ILE A 455 -18.46 19.35 13.38
CA ILE A 455 -17.66 20.40 14.04
C ILE A 455 -16.17 20.10 13.78
N ASP A 456 -15.49 20.98 13.08
CA ASP A 456 -14.04 20.88 12.95
C ASP A 456 -13.36 21.14 14.30
N ASN A 457 -12.53 20.20 14.73
CA ASN A 457 -11.74 20.29 15.95
C ASN A 457 -10.23 20.11 15.70
N SER A 458 -9.75 20.45 14.49
CA SER A 458 -8.38 20.21 14.08
C SER A 458 -7.32 21.01 14.88
N ASN A 459 -7.70 22.07 15.60
CA ASN A 459 -6.81 22.86 16.44
C ASN A 459 -7.07 22.72 17.95
N ILE A 460 -7.80 21.67 18.37
CA ILE A 460 -8.02 21.31 19.77
C ILE A 460 -8.10 19.78 19.91
N SER A 461 -7.81 19.23 21.10
CA SER A 461 -8.00 17.79 21.35
C SER A 461 -9.50 17.42 21.35
N ALA A 462 -9.82 16.17 20.99
CA ALA A 462 -11.22 15.72 21.02
C ALA A 462 -11.80 15.78 22.45
N GLU A 463 -10.98 15.45 23.46
CA GLU A 463 -11.39 15.50 24.86
C GLU A 463 -11.73 16.93 25.31
N ASP A 464 -10.94 17.93 24.94
CA ASP A 464 -11.19 19.32 25.32
C ASP A 464 -12.40 19.87 24.54
N ALA A 465 -12.57 19.51 23.27
CA ALA A 465 -13.74 19.90 22.48
C ALA A 465 -15.03 19.32 23.09
N ASP A 466 -15.03 18.02 23.45
CA ASP A 466 -16.15 17.35 24.10
C ASP A 466 -16.50 17.99 25.47
N LEU A 467 -15.51 18.47 26.21
CA LEU A 467 -15.72 19.14 27.47
C LEU A 467 -16.49 20.47 27.29
N ILE A 468 -16.08 21.26 26.29
CA ILE A 468 -16.74 22.53 25.95
C ILE A 468 -18.15 22.26 25.43
N LEU A 469 -18.35 21.29 24.54
CA LEU A 469 -19.68 20.92 24.02
C LEU A 469 -20.61 20.40 25.13
N SER A 470 -20.09 19.65 26.08
CA SER A 470 -20.82 19.17 27.24
C SER A 470 -21.28 20.35 28.15
N SER A 471 -20.41 21.35 28.32
CA SER A 471 -20.73 22.58 29.05
C SER A 471 -21.83 23.36 28.33
N VAL A 472 -21.78 23.47 27.00
CA VAL A 472 -22.81 24.10 26.18
C VAL A 472 -24.17 23.37 26.30
N ALA A 473 -24.14 22.04 26.20
CA ALA A 473 -25.36 21.22 26.34
C ALA A 473 -26.00 21.40 27.74
N MET A 474 -25.18 21.43 28.80
CA MET A 474 -25.66 21.67 30.16
C MET A 474 -26.28 23.07 30.31
N ASN A 475 -25.66 24.09 29.71
CA ASN A 475 -26.22 25.45 29.75
C ASN A 475 -27.57 25.52 29.02
N LEU A 476 -27.71 24.88 27.85
CA LEU A 476 -28.99 24.81 27.13
C LEU A 476 -30.09 24.13 27.94
N LEU A 477 -29.75 23.04 28.63
CA LEU A 477 -30.70 22.36 29.51
C LEU A 477 -31.12 23.26 30.70
N MET A 478 -30.14 23.93 31.34
CA MET A 478 -30.42 24.74 32.54
C MET A 478 -31.13 26.07 32.23
N GLU A 479 -30.75 26.72 31.14
CA GLU A 479 -31.27 28.06 30.80
C GLU A 479 -32.51 28.05 29.92
N SER A 480 -32.66 27.02 29.07
CA SER A 480 -33.70 26.97 28.04
C SER A 480 -34.59 25.71 28.10
N GLU A 481 -34.32 24.79 29.03
CA GLU A 481 -35.01 23.48 29.18
C GLU A 481 -34.96 22.66 27.86
N LEU A 482 -33.87 22.79 27.08
CA LEU A 482 -33.63 22.09 25.81
C LEU A 482 -32.71 20.89 26.02
N GLU A 483 -33.18 19.71 25.62
CA GLU A 483 -32.37 18.49 25.62
C GLU A 483 -31.72 18.29 24.24
N VAL A 484 -30.40 18.15 24.22
CA VAL A 484 -29.63 17.95 22.98
C VAL A 484 -29.75 16.50 22.46
N ASP A 485 -30.09 15.56 23.34
CA ASP A 485 -30.19 14.13 23.03
C ASP A 485 -31.27 13.77 22.00
N GLU A 486 -32.23 14.67 21.75
CA GLU A 486 -33.26 14.47 20.74
C GLU A 486 -32.86 14.89 19.32
N GLY A 487 -31.55 15.21 19.10
CA GLY A 487 -30.95 15.62 17.82
C GLY A 487 -30.77 17.14 17.72
N PRO A 488 -29.88 17.64 16.84
CA PRO A 488 -29.18 16.93 15.78
C PRO A 488 -28.05 16.02 16.29
N GLU A 489 -27.56 15.10 15.44
CA GLU A 489 -26.32 14.36 15.72
C GLU A 489 -25.14 15.32 15.68
N ILE A 490 -24.30 15.36 16.72
CA ILE A 490 -23.09 16.21 16.78
C ILE A 490 -21.87 15.34 16.63
N VAL A 491 -21.00 15.66 15.63
CA VAL A 491 -19.83 14.87 15.26
C VAL A 491 -18.59 15.74 15.15
N LEU A 492 -17.50 15.37 15.84
CA LEU A 492 -16.20 16.00 15.69
C LEU A 492 -15.48 15.44 14.45
N VAL A 493 -14.93 16.32 13.59
CA VAL A 493 -14.38 15.94 12.28
C VAL A 493 -12.95 16.43 12.03
N GLY A 494 -12.26 16.98 13.03
CA GLY A 494 -10.91 17.55 12.87
C GLY A 494 -9.82 16.52 12.56
N GLU A 495 -10.03 15.24 12.86
CA GLU A 495 -9.07 14.17 12.57
C GLU A 495 -9.25 13.53 11.17
N LEU A 496 -10.15 14.05 10.35
CA LEU A 496 -10.38 13.54 9.02
C LEU A 496 -9.17 13.76 8.11
N SER A 497 -8.79 12.71 7.38
CA SER A 497 -7.80 12.80 6.32
C SER A 497 -8.29 13.67 5.15
N GLN A 498 -7.37 14.15 4.32
CA GLN A 498 -7.71 14.94 3.14
C GLN A 498 -8.66 14.19 2.18
N VAL A 499 -8.54 12.85 2.09
CA VAL A 499 -9.43 12.00 1.30
C VAL A 499 -10.83 11.97 1.90
N GLN A 500 -10.93 11.81 3.22
CA GLN A 500 -12.21 11.85 3.94
C GLN A 500 -12.88 13.22 3.80
N TRP A 501 -12.12 14.32 3.89
CA TRP A 501 -12.62 15.66 3.61
C TRP A 501 -13.13 15.81 2.17
N SER A 502 -12.41 15.29 1.19
CA SER A 502 -12.89 15.33 -0.21
C SER A 502 -14.14 14.51 -0.44
N THR A 503 -14.40 13.50 0.38
CA THR A 503 -15.63 12.69 0.37
C THR A 503 -16.76 13.38 1.11
N LEU A 504 -16.45 14.06 2.22
CA LEU A 504 -17.43 14.75 3.07
C LEU A 504 -17.98 16.02 2.41
N ILE A 505 -17.12 16.89 1.90
CA ILE A 505 -17.50 18.22 1.37
C ILE A 505 -18.64 18.17 0.35
N PRO A 506 -18.68 17.25 -0.63
CA PRO A 506 -19.80 17.17 -1.59
C PRO A 506 -21.14 16.74 -0.98
N GLN A 507 -21.12 16.23 0.27
CA GLN A 507 -22.30 15.71 0.97
C GLN A 507 -22.83 16.70 2.01
N LEU A 508 -22.19 17.86 2.14
CA LEU A 508 -22.62 18.93 3.01
C LEU A 508 -23.69 19.78 2.31
N GLN A 509 -24.81 20.01 2.98
CA GLN A 509 -25.84 20.92 2.49
C GLN A 509 -25.49 22.38 2.75
N GLY A 510 -24.62 22.64 3.73
CA GLY A 510 -24.16 23.98 3.99
C GLY A 510 -23.18 24.10 5.16
N ARG A 511 -22.58 25.27 5.25
CA ARG A 511 -21.73 25.70 6.35
C ARG A 511 -22.44 26.78 7.13
N ILE A 512 -22.61 26.59 8.43
CA ILE A 512 -23.10 27.66 9.32
C ILE A 512 -21.91 28.56 9.64
N LYS A 513 -22.07 29.83 9.39
CA LYS A 513 -21.01 30.83 9.63
C LYS A 513 -20.99 31.23 11.10
N LEU A 514 -19.79 31.14 11.71
CA LEU A 514 -19.52 31.67 13.04
C LEU A 514 -18.90 33.08 12.96
N GLU A 515 -18.93 33.80 14.05
CA GLU A 515 -18.23 35.09 14.17
C GLU A 515 -16.69 34.87 14.18
N HIS A 516 -16.26 33.80 14.90
CA HIS A 516 -14.86 33.39 15.00
C HIS A 516 -14.65 32.02 14.35
N GLU A 517 -14.18 32.05 13.10
CA GLU A 517 -13.90 30.83 12.32
C GLU A 517 -12.40 30.56 12.18
N ASN A 518 -12.03 29.29 12.12
CA ASN A 518 -10.66 28.86 11.78
C ASN A 518 -10.39 29.08 10.28
N GLU A 519 -9.88 30.27 9.94
CA GLU A 519 -9.62 30.68 8.54
C GLU A 519 -8.55 29.79 7.85
N GLU A 520 -7.59 29.29 8.62
CA GLU A 520 -6.51 28.43 8.05
C GLU A 520 -7.09 27.12 7.55
N VAL A 521 -7.91 26.45 8.34
CA VAL A 521 -8.55 25.18 7.96
C VAL A 521 -9.53 25.39 6.82
N LYS A 522 -10.33 26.46 6.86
CA LYS A 522 -11.25 26.82 5.77
C LYS A 522 -10.53 26.98 4.43
N ALA A 523 -9.41 27.70 4.43
CA ALA A 523 -8.59 27.91 3.23
C ALA A 523 -7.96 26.58 2.74
N LYS A 524 -7.43 25.78 3.66
CA LYS A 524 -6.84 24.46 3.36
C LYS A 524 -7.85 23.51 2.71
N LEU A 525 -9.08 23.49 3.20
CA LEU A 525 -10.15 22.60 2.72
C LEU A 525 -10.96 23.20 1.57
N LYS A 526 -10.65 24.42 1.14
CA LYS A 526 -11.46 25.17 0.16
C LYS A 526 -12.95 25.24 0.56
N ALA A 527 -13.19 25.35 1.87
CA ALA A 527 -14.53 25.40 2.44
C ALA A 527 -15.34 26.65 2.02
N GLU A 528 -14.70 27.60 1.35
CA GLU A 528 -15.35 28.75 0.71
C GLU A 528 -16.38 28.31 -0.36
N ASN A 529 -16.20 27.12 -0.95
CA ASN A 529 -17.12 26.57 -1.94
C ASN A 529 -18.37 25.91 -1.32
N ILE A 530 -18.43 25.75 0.01
CA ILE A 530 -19.60 25.20 0.72
C ILE A 530 -20.63 26.34 0.86
N PRO A 531 -21.89 26.14 0.49
CA PRO A 531 -22.93 27.16 0.65
C PRO A 531 -23.01 27.65 2.09
N VAL A 532 -22.98 28.97 2.29
CA VAL A 532 -23.09 29.56 3.64
C VAL A 532 -24.57 29.68 4.04
N ILE A 533 -24.85 29.22 5.25
CA ILE A 533 -26.17 29.34 5.88
C ILE A 533 -26.03 30.28 7.08
N GLU A 534 -26.79 31.36 7.05
CA GLU A 534 -26.93 32.27 8.19
C GLU A 534 -27.92 31.68 9.18
N LEU A 535 -27.61 31.71 10.47
CA LEU A 535 -28.42 31.08 11.53
C LEU A 535 -29.87 31.60 11.56
N ASP A 536 -30.07 32.89 11.29
CA ASP A 536 -31.38 33.54 11.24
C ASP A 536 -32.21 33.16 9.99
N ARG A 537 -31.61 32.44 9.06
CA ARG A 537 -32.17 32.00 7.78
C ARG A 537 -32.15 30.50 7.60
N LEU A 538 -31.97 29.72 8.66
CA LEU A 538 -32.18 28.28 8.60
C LEU A 538 -33.60 28.05 8.04
N PRO A 539 -33.77 27.57 6.82
CA PRO A 539 -35.08 27.46 6.19
C PRO A 539 -35.93 26.44 6.96
N GLU A 540 -37.22 26.73 7.20
CA GLU A 540 -38.16 25.81 7.84
C GLU A 540 -38.25 24.43 7.17
N LYS A 541 -37.72 24.30 5.94
CA LYS A 541 -37.48 23.04 5.21
C LYS A 541 -36.23 23.18 4.38
N ILE A 542 -35.18 22.45 4.75
CA ILE A 542 -33.99 22.29 3.90
C ILE A 542 -34.32 21.22 2.85
N TYR A 543 -34.66 21.65 1.64
CA TYR A 543 -34.83 20.71 0.52
C TYR A 543 -33.49 20.17 0.07
N SER A 544 -33.39 18.84 -0.09
CA SER A 544 -32.25 18.22 -0.77
C SER A 544 -32.07 18.86 -2.16
N PHE A 545 -30.94 19.52 -2.37
CA PHE A 545 -30.56 19.96 -3.71
C PHE A 545 -30.28 18.72 -4.55
N GLN A 546 -31.30 18.23 -5.28
CA GLN A 546 -31.06 17.32 -6.40
C GLN A 546 -30.25 18.08 -7.43
N THR A 547 -29.05 17.59 -7.72
CA THR A 547 -28.24 18.01 -8.86
C THR A 547 -29.12 18.02 -10.11
N LYS A 548 -29.36 19.21 -10.67
CA LYS A 548 -29.84 19.33 -12.03
C LYS A 548 -28.74 18.84 -12.97
N GLU A 549 -29.13 17.96 -13.90
CA GLU A 549 -28.40 17.39 -15.03
C GLU A 549 -27.41 18.31 -15.72
#